data_6a03ec886babd40cd1505cf18ac2d689
#
_entry.id   6a03ec886babd40cd1505cf18ac2d689
#
_cell.length_a   1.000
_cell.length_b   1.000
_cell.length_c   1.000
_cell.angle_alpha   90.00
_cell.angle_beta   90.00
_cell.angle_gamma   90.00
#
_symmetry.space_group_name_H-M   'P 1'
#
loop_
_entity.id
_entity.type
_entity.pdbx_description
1 polymer ?
#
loop_
_entity_poly.entity_id
_entity_poly.type
_entity_poly.pdbx_seq_one_letter_code
_entity_poly.pdbx_strand_id
1 'polypeptide(L)'
;MNITQLAQALVSLGYPLAYLQFKKSETNPPPDTPFIIYVESDSNNFGADDRVWQKVINYEIELYTDKKEITIEKKIEDLLDSHSIFYDTSDVFISDENLYQRIYYIQLNN
;
A
#
# COMPACT_ATOMS: atom_id res chain seq x y z
N MET A 1 -8.67 -10.64 -6.56
CA MET A 1 -8.26 -9.25 -6.92
C MET A 1 -6.77 -9.21 -7.18
N ASN A 2 -6.37 -8.58 -8.25
CA ASN A 2 -4.95 -8.38 -8.55
C ASN A 2 -4.53 -6.95 -8.19
N ILE A 3 -3.22 -6.67 -8.31
CA ILE A 3 -2.69 -5.37 -7.89
C ILE A 3 -3.23 -4.21 -8.73
N THR A 4 -3.50 -4.44 -10.02
CA THR A 4 -4.05 -3.39 -10.87
C THR A 4 -5.44 -2.99 -10.39
N GLN A 5 -6.25 -3.96 -10.04
CA GLN A 5 -7.59 -3.69 -9.51
C GLN A 5 -7.52 -2.99 -8.16
N LEU A 6 -6.59 -3.41 -7.30
CA LEU A 6 -6.41 -2.76 -6.01
C LEU A 6 -5.95 -1.31 -6.18
N ALA A 7 -5.00 -1.06 -7.08
CA ALA A 7 -4.53 0.29 -7.34
C ALA A 7 -5.67 1.20 -7.82
N GLN A 8 -6.53 0.69 -8.70
CA GLN A 8 -7.69 1.45 -9.15
C GLN A 8 -8.64 1.79 -7.99
N ALA A 9 -8.83 0.82 -7.09
CA ALA A 9 -9.66 1.05 -5.91
C ALA A 9 -9.03 2.08 -4.98
N LEU A 10 -7.71 2.03 -4.78
CA LEU A 10 -7.02 3.01 -3.94
C LEU A 10 -7.11 4.42 -4.52
N VAL A 11 -7.00 4.55 -5.85
CA VAL A 11 -7.15 5.84 -6.52
C VAL A 11 -8.51 6.46 -6.20
N SER A 12 -9.54 5.64 -6.09
CA SER A 12 -10.89 6.13 -5.82
C SER A 12 -11.03 6.79 -4.45
N LEU A 13 -10.07 6.58 -3.55
CA LEU A 13 -10.09 7.24 -2.25
C LEU A 13 -9.76 8.74 -2.33
N GLY A 14 -9.16 9.19 -3.43
CA GLY A 14 -8.94 10.61 -3.68
C GLY A 14 -7.59 11.16 -3.27
N TYR A 15 -6.66 10.30 -2.87
CA TYR A 15 -5.32 10.73 -2.48
C TYR A 15 -4.30 10.40 -3.57
N PRO A 16 -3.20 11.18 -3.67
CA PRO A 16 -2.14 10.82 -4.60
C PRO A 16 -1.63 9.41 -4.35
N LEU A 17 -1.43 8.66 -5.42
CA LEU A 17 -1.00 7.26 -5.35
C LEU A 17 0.14 7.03 -6.33
N ALA A 18 1.17 6.32 -5.88
CA ALA A 18 2.28 5.92 -6.75
C ALA A 18 2.74 4.51 -6.41
N TYR A 19 3.33 3.85 -7.39
CA TYR A 19 4.00 2.57 -7.16
C TYR A 19 5.47 2.86 -6.83
N LEU A 20 5.93 2.30 -5.71
CA LEU A 20 7.30 2.37 -5.21
C LEU A 20 7.70 3.76 -4.71
N GLN A 21 7.52 4.78 -5.52
CA GLN A 21 7.86 6.15 -5.13
C GLN A 21 7.28 7.14 -6.12
N PHE A 22 7.15 8.38 -5.67
CA PHE A 22 6.85 9.47 -6.58
C PHE A 22 8.15 9.97 -7.20
N LYS A 23 8.11 10.26 -8.50
CA LYS A 23 9.28 10.81 -9.17
C LYS A 23 9.53 12.23 -8.67
N LYS A 24 10.75 12.46 -8.21
CA LYS A 24 11.19 13.81 -7.81
C LYS A 24 11.84 14.48 -9.01
N SER A 25 11.42 15.68 -9.29
CA SER A 25 12.10 16.53 -10.25
C SER A 25 12.00 17.96 -9.77
N GLU A 26 12.81 18.86 -10.33
CA GLU A 26 12.76 20.26 -9.95
C GLU A 26 11.42 20.90 -10.27
N THR A 27 10.74 20.38 -11.31
CA THR A 27 9.45 20.90 -11.75
C THR A 27 8.26 20.16 -11.14
N ASN A 28 8.51 18.93 -10.62
CA ASN A 28 7.46 18.11 -10.02
C ASN A 28 7.92 17.59 -8.66
N PRO A 29 7.79 18.40 -7.61
CA PRO A 29 8.10 17.91 -6.28
C PRO A 29 7.12 16.81 -5.88
N PRO A 30 7.48 15.95 -4.90
CA PRO A 30 6.54 14.96 -4.40
C PRO A 30 5.30 15.66 -3.86
N PRO A 31 4.13 15.02 -3.92
CA PRO A 31 2.91 15.63 -3.43
C PRO A 31 2.97 15.86 -1.91
N ASP A 32 2.16 16.80 -1.45
CA ASP A 32 1.97 17.00 -0.03
C ASP A 32 1.22 15.82 0.56
N THR A 33 1.40 15.59 1.85
CA THR A 33 0.62 14.61 2.58
C THR A 33 -0.86 15.03 2.66
N PRO A 34 -1.79 14.09 2.69
CA PRO A 34 -1.59 12.65 2.69
C PRO A 34 -1.36 12.09 1.29
N PHE A 35 -0.54 11.05 1.21
CA PHE A 35 -0.39 10.32 -0.05
C PHE A 35 -0.13 8.84 0.24
N ILE A 36 -0.31 8.01 -0.78
CA ILE A 36 -0.22 6.57 -0.66
C ILE A 36 0.81 6.04 -1.64
N ILE A 37 1.64 5.12 -1.17
CA ILE A 37 2.57 4.37 -2.01
C ILE A 37 2.26 2.90 -1.83
N TYR A 38 2.31 2.14 -2.92
CA TYR A 38 2.22 0.70 -2.83
C TYR A 38 3.42 0.07 -3.54
N VAL A 39 3.84 -1.09 -3.03
CA VAL A 39 5.04 -1.75 -3.53
C VAL A 39 4.94 -3.24 -3.28
N GLU A 40 5.49 -4.02 -4.21
CA GLU A 40 5.66 -5.46 -4.01
C GLU A 40 6.83 -5.67 -3.05
N SER A 41 6.60 -6.41 -1.96
CA SER A 41 7.67 -6.69 -1.00
C SER A 41 8.34 -8.03 -1.28
N ASP A 42 7.58 -9.12 -1.21
CA ASP A 42 8.11 -10.45 -1.43
C ASP A 42 7.09 -11.31 -2.15
N SER A 43 7.57 -12.35 -2.83
CA SER A 43 6.71 -13.35 -3.41
C SER A 43 6.74 -14.60 -2.56
N ASN A 44 5.55 -15.07 -2.14
CA ASN A 44 5.40 -16.38 -1.52
C ASN A 44 4.71 -17.28 -2.51
N ASN A 45 5.47 -18.18 -3.09
CA ASN A 45 4.92 -19.18 -4.00
C ASN A 45 4.80 -20.50 -3.27
N PHE A 46 3.59 -21.02 -3.19
CA PHE A 46 3.38 -22.35 -2.66
C PHE A 46 3.66 -23.34 -3.77
N GLY A 47 4.81 -24.00 -3.68
CA GLY A 47 5.17 -25.04 -4.58
C GLY A 47 5.00 -26.40 -3.90
N ALA A 48 4.36 -27.32 -4.58
CA ALA A 48 4.34 -28.71 -4.19
C ALA A 48 4.71 -29.51 -5.43
N ASP A 49 5.65 -30.43 -5.31
CA ASP A 49 6.08 -31.29 -6.42
C ASP A 49 6.49 -30.46 -7.65
N ASP A 50 7.27 -29.42 -7.44
CA ASP A 50 7.78 -28.53 -8.49
C ASP A 50 6.71 -27.78 -9.25
N ARG A 51 5.53 -27.67 -8.67
CA ARG A 51 4.43 -26.89 -9.25
C ARG A 51 4.09 -25.70 -8.38
N VAL A 52 3.81 -24.59 -9.03
CA VAL A 52 3.25 -23.41 -8.35
C VAL A 52 1.74 -23.53 -8.49
N TRP A 53 1.08 -23.94 -7.42
CA TRP A 53 -0.37 -24.10 -7.40
C TRP A 53 -1.08 -22.76 -7.37
N GLN A 54 -0.50 -21.82 -6.63
CA GLN A 54 -1.11 -20.53 -6.44
C GLN A 54 0.00 -19.52 -6.26
N LYS A 55 -0.03 -18.49 -7.08
CA LYS A 55 0.95 -17.43 -6.99
C LYS A 55 0.42 -16.38 -6.03
N VAL A 56 1.11 -16.23 -4.91
CA VAL A 56 0.77 -15.26 -3.87
C VAL A 56 1.88 -14.23 -3.83
N ILE A 57 1.51 -12.97 -3.95
CA ILE A 57 2.46 -11.87 -3.95
C ILE A 57 2.17 -10.98 -2.76
N ASN A 58 3.19 -10.65 -2.00
CA ASN A 58 3.11 -9.75 -0.87
C ASN A 58 3.30 -8.32 -1.34
N TYR A 59 2.40 -7.45 -0.90
CA TYR A 59 2.48 -6.02 -1.16
C TYR A 59 2.43 -5.25 0.14
N GLU A 60 2.99 -4.06 0.12
CA GLU A 60 2.84 -3.08 1.18
C GLU A 60 2.08 -1.89 0.62
N ILE A 61 1.08 -1.44 1.38
CA ILE A 61 0.42 -0.17 1.13
C ILE A 61 0.88 0.78 2.21
N GLU A 62 1.47 1.89 1.84
CA GLU A 62 2.07 2.84 2.77
C GLU A 62 1.31 4.16 2.71
N LEU A 63 0.70 4.52 3.81
CA LEU A 63 0.02 5.81 3.95
C LEU A 63 0.95 6.77 4.67
N TYR A 64 1.24 7.90 4.04
CA TYR A 64 2.07 8.94 4.62
C TYR A 64 1.22 10.15 4.99
N THR A 65 1.34 10.58 6.24
CA THR A 65 0.60 11.72 6.77
C THR A 65 1.54 12.55 7.65
N ASP A 66 1.12 13.77 7.99
CA ASP A 66 1.90 14.61 8.91
C ASP A 66 1.76 14.10 10.34
N LYS A 67 0.62 13.53 10.65
CA LYS A 67 0.27 13.04 11.99
C LYS A 67 -0.64 11.85 11.86
N LYS A 68 -0.95 11.21 12.97
CA LYS A 68 -1.90 10.10 12.98
C LYS A 68 -3.25 10.55 12.41
N GLU A 69 -3.72 9.87 11.35
CA GLU A 69 -4.96 10.23 10.65
C GLU A 69 -5.89 9.02 10.60
N ILE A 70 -6.64 8.83 11.68
CA ILE A 70 -7.52 7.66 11.83
C ILE A 70 -8.58 7.61 10.73
N THR A 71 -9.11 8.75 10.31
CA THR A 71 -10.14 8.81 9.27
C THR A 71 -9.64 8.25 7.95
N ILE A 72 -8.42 8.59 7.55
CA ILE A 72 -7.85 8.11 6.30
C ILE A 72 -7.50 6.64 6.42
N GLU A 73 -6.94 6.22 7.55
CA GLU A 73 -6.64 4.82 7.81
C GLU A 73 -7.90 3.97 7.68
N LYS A 74 -9.01 4.45 8.23
CA LYS A 74 -10.27 3.73 8.17
C LYS A 74 -10.75 3.56 6.72
N LYS A 75 -10.56 4.56 5.88
CA LYS A 75 -10.94 4.46 4.47
C LYS A 75 -10.18 3.33 3.76
N ILE A 76 -8.88 3.23 4.03
CA ILE A 76 -8.06 2.15 3.46
C ILE A 76 -8.51 0.81 4.02
N GLU A 77 -8.71 0.74 5.33
CA GLU A 77 -9.10 -0.51 5.99
C GLU A 77 -10.46 -0.98 5.52
N ASP A 78 -11.42 -0.08 5.41
CA ASP A 78 -12.75 -0.42 4.90
C ASP A 78 -12.68 -0.95 3.48
N LEU A 79 -11.81 -0.37 2.65
CA LEU A 79 -11.61 -0.84 1.29
C LEU A 79 -11.03 -2.25 1.28
N LEU A 80 -10.02 -2.51 2.09
CA LEU A 80 -9.43 -3.84 2.17
C LEU A 80 -10.45 -4.86 2.70
N ASP A 81 -11.20 -4.47 3.72
CA ASP A 81 -12.24 -5.33 4.28
C ASP A 81 -13.32 -5.64 3.24
N SER A 82 -13.72 -4.67 2.45
CA SER A 82 -14.76 -4.86 1.44
C SER A 82 -14.34 -5.84 0.35
N HIS A 83 -13.06 -6.02 0.15
CA HIS A 83 -12.53 -6.98 -0.83
C HIS A 83 -12.01 -8.25 -0.15
N SER A 84 -12.29 -8.43 1.13
CA SER A 84 -11.86 -9.59 1.91
C SER A 84 -10.35 -9.79 1.89
N ILE A 85 -9.61 -8.69 1.93
CA ILE A 85 -8.15 -8.71 1.96
C ILE A 85 -7.69 -8.61 3.40
N PHE A 86 -6.97 -9.62 3.87
CA PHE A 86 -6.34 -9.61 5.18
C PHE A 86 -5.17 -8.64 5.20
N TYR A 87 -4.96 -7.97 6.31
CA TYR A 87 -3.82 -7.09 6.45
C TYR A 87 -3.26 -7.10 7.87
N ASP A 88 -1.95 -6.94 7.96
CA ASP A 88 -1.26 -6.59 9.19
C ASP A 88 -0.80 -5.14 9.07
N THR A 89 -0.59 -4.49 10.19
CA THR A 89 -0.23 -3.07 10.18
C THR A 89 1.02 -2.79 10.99
N SER A 90 1.70 -1.74 10.59
CA SER A 90 2.85 -1.21 11.32
C SER A 90 2.85 0.32 11.19
N ASP A 91 3.10 1.00 12.28
CA ASP A 91 3.19 2.47 12.29
C ASP A 91 4.62 2.88 12.57
N VAL A 92 5.11 3.85 11.80
CA VAL A 92 6.45 4.38 11.96
C VAL A 92 6.38 5.91 11.90
N PHE A 93 7.07 6.58 12.79
CA PHE A 93 7.25 8.01 12.70
C PHE A 93 8.66 8.29 12.18
N ILE A 94 8.75 8.96 11.03
CA ILE A 94 10.00 9.30 10.39
C ILE A 94 10.37 10.72 10.83
N SER A 95 11.16 10.80 11.91
CA SER A 95 11.42 12.07 12.58
C SER A 95 12.18 13.08 11.72
N ASP A 96 13.11 12.61 10.89
CA ASP A 96 13.90 13.50 10.04
C ASP A 96 13.06 14.20 8.99
N GLU A 97 11.97 13.58 8.57
CA GLU A 97 11.09 14.14 7.56
C GLU A 97 9.77 14.64 8.14
N ASN A 98 9.59 14.44 9.44
CA ASN A 98 8.36 14.82 10.15
C ASN A 98 7.14 14.18 9.49
N LEU A 99 7.25 12.90 9.14
CA LEU A 99 6.20 12.14 8.50
C LEU A 99 5.76 10.97 9.36
N TYR A 100 4.49 10.66 9.32
CA TYR A 100 3.91 9.48 9.93
C TYR A 100 3.62 8.48 8.82
N GLN A 101 4.09 7.24 8.97
CA GLN A 101 3.90 6.19 8.00
C GLN A 101 3.11 5.06 8.62
N ARG A 102 2.00 4.69 7.99
CA ARG A 102 1.26 3.47 8.35
C ARG A 102 1.35 2.49 7.20
N ILE A 103 1.84 1.31 7.49
CA ILE A 103 2.06 0.27 6.48
C ILE A 103 1.02 -0.82 6.67
N TYR A 104 0.40 -1.22 5.55
CA TYR A 104 -0.51 -2.37 5.50
C TYR A 104 0.19 -3.46 4.70
N TYR A 105 0.40 -4.60 5.34
CA TYR A 105 1.03 -5.76 4.72
C TYR A 105 -0.08 -6.67 4.23
N ILE A 106 -0.15 -6.90 2.93
CA ILE A 106 -1.22 -7.67 2.32
C ILE A 106 -0.66 -8.73 1.38
N GLN A 107 -1.51 -9.70 1.04
CA GLN A 107 -1.19 -10.71 0.04
C GLN A 107 -2.30 -10.73 -1.00
N LEU A 108 -1.91 -10.81 -2.24
CA LEU A 108 -2.84 -10.90 -3.36
C LEU A 108 -2.52 -12.10 -4.22
N ASN A 109 -3.56 -12.66 -4.82
CA ASN A 109 -3.43 -13.69 -5.83
C ASN A 109 -3.45 -13.02 -7.21
N ASN A 110 -2.58 -13.51 -8.06
CA ASN A 110 -2.60 -13.05 -9.46
C ASN A 110 -3.40 -13.98 -10.32
#